data_212ba30dab8e676a4fb3a368c3d9dba3
#
_entry.id   212ba30dab8e676a4fb3a368c3d9dba3
#
_cell.length_a   1.000
_cell.length_b   1.000
_cell.length_c   1.000
_cell.angle_alpha   90.00
_cell.angle_beta   90.00
_cell.angle_gamma   90.00
#
_symmetry.space_group_name_H-M   'P 1'
#
loop_
_entity.id
_entity.type
_entity.pdbx_description
1 polymer ?
#
loop_
_entity_poly.entity_id
_entity_poly.type
_entity_poly.pdbx_seq_one_letter_code
_entity_poly.pdbx_strand_id
1 'polypeptide(L)'
;LRPDAGIWWSIVEKYKPVSMFSSPTAVRVLKKQDPALLKKYDLSSLKLLFLAGEPLDEPTARWISEGIGKPIIDNYWQTETGWPILAIPRGVQALPSKFGSPGVPSAGYDVKIYSEVDGAEVGNNEKGVVGIEGPLPPGCMSTVWGDDERFVKTYWTTVPNRSVYSTFDWGIRDDDGYFFILGRTDDVINVAGHRLGTREIEESIQSHPNIAEVAVVGVADPLKGQVAMAFAVVKDPAQIATPELKRAHEGDVMKT
;
A
#
# COMPACT_ATOMS: atom_id res chain seq x y z
N LEU A 1 -18.70 -21.95 -10.21
CA LEU A 1 -17.68 -22.61 -9.41
C LEU A 1 -16.53 -21.64 -9.19
N ARG A 2 -16.34 -21.16 -7.98
CA ARG A 2 -15.13 -20.43 -7.62
C ARG A 2 -14.02 -21.46 -7.50
N PRO A 3 -12.83 -21.23 -8.11
CA PRO A 3 -11.69 -22.11 -7.86
C PRO A 3 -11.38 -22.09 -6.37
N ASP A 4 -11.02 -23.26 -5.81
CA ASP A 4 -10.55 -23.32 -4.42
C ASP A 4 -9.18 -22.63 -4.27
N ALA A 5 -8.80 -22.28 -3.05
CA ALA A 5 -7.55 -21.60 -2.79
C ALA A 5 -6.30 -22.42 -3.15
N GLY A 6 -6.43 -23.72 -3.30
CA GLY A 6 -5.35 -24.62 -3.74
C GLY A 6 -4.98 -24.45 -5.21
N ILE A 7 -5.85 -23.79 -6.03
CA ILE A 7 -5.54 -23.58 -7.45
C ILE A 7 -4.25 -22.80 -7.68
N TRP A 8 -3.96 -21.82 -6.83
CA TRP A 8 -2.73 -21.02 -6.88
C TRP A 8 -1.49 -21.89 -6.81
N TRP A 9 -1.49 -22.77 -5.83
CA TRP A 9 -0.36 -23.66 -5.54
C TRP A 9 -0.26 -24.81 -6.54
N SER A 10 -1.39 -25.30 -7.03
CA SER A 10 -1.43 -26.29 -8.10
C SER A 10 -0.85 -25.75 -9.42
N ILE A 11 -1.03 -24.46 -9.70
CA ILE A 11 -0.41 -23.78 -10.85
C ILE A 11 1.11 -23.75 -10.69
N VAL A 12 1.60 -23.42 -9.48
CA VAL A 12 3.05 -23.43 -9.19
C VAL A 12 3.62 -24.84 -9.38
N GLU A 13 2.98 -25.85 -8.83
CA GLU A 13 3.41 -27.24 -9.02
C GLU A 13 3.41 -27.67 -10.49
N LYS A 14 2.34 -27.34 -11.23
CA LYS A 14 2.17 -27.76 -12.63
C LYS A 14 3.12 -27.06 -13.58
N TYR A 15 3.27 -25.74 -13.46
CA TYR A 15 4.01 -24.94 -14.45
C TYR A 15 5.41 -24.56 -14.00
N LYS A 16 5.77 -24.86 -12.75
CA LYS A 16 7.12 -24.63 -12.18
C LYS A 16 7.63 -23.19 -12.39
N PRO A 17 6.82 -22.14 -12.16
CA PRO A 17 7.31 -20.77 -12.24
C PRO A 17 8.41 -20.53 -11.21
N VAL A 18 9.34 -19.64 -11.55
CA VAL A 18 10.43 -19.20 -10.66
C VAL A 18 10.00 -18.05 -9.78
N SER A 19 9.11 -17.20 -10.29
CA SER A 19 8.53 -16.05 -9.59
C SER A 19 7.02 -16.00 -9.79
N MET A 20 6.35 -15.43 -8.79
CA MET A 20 4.91 -15.18 -8.81
C MET A 20 4.66 -13.73 -8.44
N PHE A 21 3.62 -13.14 -9.01
CA PHE A 21 3.15 -11.79 -8.70
C PHE A 21 1.69 -11.82 -8.27
N SER A 22 1.36 -11.10 -7.21
CA SER A 22 0.00 -11.03 -6.68
C SER A 22 -0.27 -9.71 -5.95
N SER A 23 -1.42 -9.61 -5.29
CA SER A 23 -1.78 -8.50 -4.42
C SER A 23 -1.87 -8.93 -2.95
N PRO A 24 -1.64 -8.01 -1.99
CA PRO A 24 -1.88 -8.24 -0.57
C PRO A 24 -3.29 -8.75 -0.25
N THR A 25 -4.33 -8.19 -0.86
CA THR A 25 -5.73 -8.66 -0.70
C THR A 25 -5.89 -10.12 -1.10
N ALA A 26 -5.30 -10.55 -2.21
CA ALA A 26 -5.36 -11.95 -2.61
C ALA A 26 -4.71 -12.87 -1.56
N VAL A 27 -3.58 -12.45 -0.98
CA VAL A 27 -2.90 -13.19 0.09
C VAL A 27 -3.75 -13.21 1.37
N ARG A 28 -4.39 -12.09 1.74
CA ARG A 28 -5.33 -12.04 2.88
C ARG A 28 -6.50 -13.00 2.71
N VAL A 29 -7.02 -13.13 1.49
CA VAL A 29 -8.07 -14.14 1.19
C VAL A 29 -7.53 -15.56 1.35
N LEU A 30 -6.31 -15.83 0.88
CA LEU A 30 -5.66 -17.15 1.07
C LEU A 30 -5.42 -17.46 2.54
N LYS A 31 -5.03 -16.45 3.34
CA LYS A 31 -4.81 -16.59 4.79
C LYS A 31 -6.06 -17.04 5.55
N LYS A 32 -7.25 -16.72 5.04
CA LYS A 32 -8.54 -17.15 5.62
C LYS A 32 -8.92 -18.61 5.25
N GLN A 33 -8.12 -19.27 4.39
CA GLN A 33 -8.37 -20.63 3.94
C GLN A 33 -7.57 -21.66 4.76
N ASP A 34 -7.79 -22.95 4.49
CA ASP A 34 -7.06 -24.04 5.16
C ASP A 34 -5.54 -23.91 4.87
N PRO A 35 -4.71 -23.69 5.92
CA PRO A 35 -3.25 -23.57 5.75
C PRO A 35 -2.59 -24.85 5.24
N ALA A 36 -3.25 -26.01 5.32
CA ALA A 36 -2.74 -27.26 4.77
C ALA A 36 -2.59 -27.18 3.24
N LEU A 37 -3.32 -26.31 2.56
CA LEU A 37 -3.22 -26.10 1.12
C LEU A 37 -1.82 -25.62 0.69
N LEU A 38 -1.12 -24.86 1.54
CA LEU A 38 0.27 -24.42 1.27
C LEU A 38 1.27 -25.59 1.25
N LYS A 39 0.97 -26.68 1.97
CA LYS A 39 1.85 -27.84 2.10
C LYS A 39 1.46 -28.99 1.16
N LYS A 40 0.33 -28.86 0.48
CA LYS A 40 -0.23 -29.91 -0.39
C LYS A 40 0.51 -30.02 -1.73
N TYR A 41 1.12 -28.94 -2.19
CA TYR A 41 1.69 -28.84 -3.54
C TYR A 41 3.21 -28.60 -3.48
N ASP A 42 3.91 -29.00 -4.53
CA ASP A 42 5.35 -28.75 -4.69
C ASP A 42 5.61 -27.32 -5.14
N LEU A 43 6.10 -26.48 -4.21
CA LEU A 43 6.47 -25.08 -4.43
C LEU A 43 7.98 -24.89 -4.62
N SER A 44 8.75 -25.96 -4.83
CA SER A 44 10.23 -25.92 -4.87
C SER A 44 10.79 -25.03 -5.99
N SER A 45 10.08 -24.93 -7.12
CA SER A 45 10.46 -24.08 -8.24
C SER A 45 10.37 -22.58 -7.93
N LEU A 46 9.43 -22.18 -7.05
CA LEU A 46 9.19 -20.77 -6.70
C LEU A 46 10.35 -20.24 -5.85
N LYS A 47 10.96 -19.14 -6.28
CA LYS A 47 12.05 -18.46 -5.56
C LYS A 47 11.60 -17.18 -4.86
N LEU A 48 10.64 -16.47 -5.48
CA LEU A 48 10.19 -15.14 -5.03
C LEU A 48 8.68 -14.99 -5.22
N LEU A 49 8.02 -14.31 -4.30
CA LEU A 49 6.67 -13.79 -4.47
C LEU A 49 6.70 -12.27 -4.39
N PHE A 50 6.26 -11.61 -5.47
CA PHE A 50 6.10 -10.16 -5.54
C PHE A 50 4.67 -9.79 -5.17
N LEU A 51 4.52 -8.76 -4.33
CA LEU A 51 3.22 -8.21 -3.95
C LEU A 51 3.21 -6.70 -4.19
N ALA A 52 2.13 -6.20 -4.80
CA ALA A 52 1.94 -4.77 -5.05
C ALA A 52 0.46 -4.42 -5.23
N GLY A 53 0.19 -3.12 -5.43
CA GLY A 53 -1.12 -2.55 -5.73
C GLY A 53 -1.83 -1.98 -4.51
N GLU A 54 -1.44 -2.38 -3.33
CA GLU A 54 -1.92 -1.90 -2.04
C GLU A 54 -0.89 -2.16 -0.95
N PRO A 55 -0.96 -1.50 0.19
CA PRO A 55 -0.01 -1.72 1.28
C PRO A 55 -0.05 -3.15 1.81
N LEU A 56 1.13 -3.70 2.01
CA LEU A 56 1.32 -5.04 2.59
C LEU A 56 1.53 -4.92 4.11
N ASP A 57 0.57 -5.40 4.88
CA ASP A 57 0.68 -5.46 6.33
C ASP A 57 1.67 -6.57 6.78
N GLU A 58 2.39 -6.31 7.87
CA GLU A 58 3.39 -7.23 8.39
C GLU A 58 2.84 -8.62 8.74
N PRO A 59 1.68 -8.79 9.41
CA PRO A 59 1.12 -10.10 9.71
C PRO A 59 0.80 -10.94 8.46
N THR A 60 0.40 -10.31 7.36
CA THR A 60 0.16 -10.99 6.08
C THR A 60 1.46 -11.36 5.39
N ALA A 61 2.45 -10.45 5.40
CA ALA A 61 3.77 -10.71 4.83
C ALA A 61 4.47 -11.87 5.54
N ARG A 62 4.45 -11.90 6.88
CA ARG A 62 5.02 -13.00 7.68
C ARG A 62 4.34 -14.32 7.38
N TRP A 63 3.01 -14.35 7.44
CA TRP A 63 2.23 -15.57 7.22
C TRP A 63 2.57 -16.21 5.87
N ILE A 64 2.59 -15.44 4.79
CA ILE A 64 2.86 -16.01 3.47
C ILE A 64 4.32 -16.39 3.29
N SER A 65 5.26 -15.57 3.79
CA SER A 65 6.70 -15.85 3.72
C SER A 65 7.07 -17.16 4.44
N GLU A 66 6.55 -17.33 5.65
CA GLU A 66 6.75 -18.55 6.44
C GLU A 66 6.03 -19.74 5.80
N GLY A 67 4.80 -19.53 5.32
CA GLY A 67 3.98 -20.58 4.73
C GLY A 67 4.58 -21.22 3.48
N ILE A 68 5.14 -20.39 2.58
CA ILE A 68 5.80 -20.89 1.36
C ILE A 68 7.32 -21.05 1.49
N GLY A 69 7.92 -20.57 2.59
CA GLY A 69 9.36 -20.64 2.82
C GLY A 69 10.17 -19.81 1.81
N LYS A 70 9.63 -18.71 1.28
CA LYS A 70 10.25 -17.88 0.25
C LYS A 70 10.19 -16.41 0.61
N PRO A 71 11.16 -15.60 0.13
CA PRO A 71 11.12 -14.15 0.29
C PRO A 71 9.90 -13.52 -0.39
N ILE A 72 9.30 -12.58 0.31
CA ILE A 72 8.27 -11.69 -0.24
C ILE A 72 8.93 -10.38 -0.63
N ILE A 73 8.67 -9.93 -1.84
CA ILE A 73 9.15 -8.65 -2.35
C ILE A 73 7.94 -7.73 -2.48
N ASP A 74 7.79 -6.84 -1.51
CA ASP A 74 6.89 -5.71 -1.64
C ASP A 74 7.47 -4.75 -2.66
N ASN A 75 6.63 -4.11 -3.45
CA ASN A 75 7.06 -3.13 -4.42
C ASN A 75 5.97 -2.09 -4.68
N TYR A 76 6.39 -0.87 -4.95
CA TYR A 76 5.52 0.26 -5.20
C TYR A 76 5.69 0.76 -6.62
N TRP A 77 4.58 0.90 -7.32
CA TRP A 77 4.49 1.42 -8.68
C TRP A 77 3.10 1.97 -8.98
N GLN A 78 2.99 2.66 -10.07
CA GLN A 78 1.74 3.20 -10.59
C GLN A 78 1.55 2.74 -12.03
N THR A 79 0.32 2.72 -12.52
CA THR A 79 0.03 2.44 -13.95
C THR A 79 0.83 3.35 -14.85
N GLU A 80 0.99 4.60 -14.45
CA GLU A 80 1.72 5.66 -15.14
C GLU A 80 3.22 5.40 -15.25
N THR A 81 3.78 4.64 -14.34
CA THR A 81 5.23 4.34 -14.36
C THR A 81 5.57 3.03 -15.04
N GLY A 82 4.58 2.11 -15.20
CA GLY A 82 4.72 0.83 -15.90
C GLY A 82 5.78 -0.13 -15.33
N TRP A 83 6.48 0.30 -14.27
CA TRP A 83 7.60 -0.38 -13.64
C TRP A 83 7.68 0.01 -12.16
N PRO A 84 8.16 -0.87 -11.26
CA PRO A 84 8.35 -0.52 -9.86
C PRO A 84 9.26 0.68 -9.66
N ILE A 85 8.73 1.71 -9.00
CA ILE A 85 9.45 2.89 -8.56
C ILE A 85 10.37 2.52 -7.39
N LEU A 86 9.82 1.74 -6.45
CA LEU A 86 10.52 1.24 -5.26
C LEU A 86 10.41 -0.28 -5.22
N ALA A 87 11.52 -0.95 -4.96
CA ALA A 87 11.58 -2.40 -4.75
C ALA A 87 12.90 -2.77 -4.05
N ILE A 88 12.98 -4.02 -3.56
CA ILE A 88 14.26 -4.61 -3.15
C ILE A 88 14.94 -5.23 -4.38
N PRO A 89 16.07 -4.72 -4.86
CA PRO A 89 16.73 -5.16 -6.10
C PRO A 89 17.52 -6.48 -5.90
N ARG A 90 16.86 -7.55 -5.51
CA ARG A 90 17.50 -8.82 -5.13
C ARG A 90 18.41 -9.44 -6.19
N GLY A 91 18.17 -9.13 -7.46
CA GLY A 91 19.03 -9.60 -8.56
C GLY A 91 20.35 -8.83 -8.69
N VAL A 92 20.46 -7.66 -8.06
CA VAL A 92 21.62 -6.77 -8.13
C VAL A 92 22.31 -6.66 -6.78
N GLN A 93 21.53 -6.44 -5.72
CA GLN A 93 22.03 -6.25 -4.37
C GLN A 93 21.14 -6.96 -3.35
N ALA A 94 21.76 -7.73 -2.46
CA ALA A 94 21.06 -8.43 -1.37
C ALA A 94 20.78 -7.45 -0.22
N LEU A 95 19.75 -6.63 -0.35
CA LEU A 95 19.26 -5.80 0.73
C LEU A 95 18.25 -6.57 1.59
N PRO A 96 18.25 -6.38 2.91
CA PRO A 96 17.21 -6.94 3.78
C PRO A 96 15.84 -6.34 3.44
N SER A 97 14.76 -7.11 3.57
CA SER A 97 13.40 -6.57 3.49
C SER A 97 13.02 -5.96 4.82
N LYS A 98 12.39 -4.78 4.80
CA LYS A 98 11.74 -4.18 5.96
C LYS A 98 10.23 -4.28 5.78
N PHE A 99 9.52 -4.79 6.78
CA PHE A 99 8.06 -4.87 6.72
C PHE A 99 7.44 -3.48 6.64
N GLY A 100 6.40 -3.33 5.79
CA GLY A 100 5.74 -2.06 5.53
C GLY A 100 6.48 -1.14 4.55
N SER A 101 7.68 -1.53 4.08
CA SER A 101 8.45 -0.79 3.11
C SER A 101 8.51 -1.54 1.77
N PRO A 102 8.16 -0.92 0.65
CA PRO A 102 8.43 -1.46 -0.68
C PRO A 102 9.93 -1.48 -1.03
N GLY A 103 10.80 -0.88 -0.24
CA GLY A 103 12.24 -0.91 -0.43
C GLY A 103 12.85 0.44 -0.80
N VAL A 104 13.77 0.39 -1.74
CA VAL A 104 14.59 1.53 -2.20
C VAL A 104 14.27 1.86 -3.66
N PRO A 105 14.68 3.05 -4.19
CA PRO A 105 14.48 3.40 -5.57
C PRO A 105 15.03 2.36 -6.54
N SER A 106 14.20 1.95 -7.49
CA SER A 106 14.63 1.07 -8.58
C SER A 106 15.55 1.81 -9.54
N ALA A 107 16.40 1.07 -10.25
CA ALA A 107 17.35 1.67 -11.18
C ALA A 107 16.64 2.57 -12.22
N GLY A 108 17.14 3.79 -12.35
CA GLY A 108 16.58 4.80 -13.26
C GLY A 108 15.60 5.78 -12.61
N TYR A 109 15.18 5.57 -11.36
CA TYR A 109 14.35 6.51 -10.61
C TYR A 109 15.16 7.27 -9.57
N ASP A 110 15.09 8.60 -9.61
CA ASP A 110 15.58 9.50 -8.56
C ASP A 110 14.38 9.93 -7.71
N VAL A 111 14.10 9.17 -6.65
CA VAL A 111 12.95 9.35 -5.78
C VAL A 111 13.32 10.19 -4.58
N LYS A 112 12.53 11.21 -4.30
CA LYS A 112 12.69 12.10 -3.15
C LYS A 112 11.37 12.37 -2.46
N ILE A 113 11.45 12.91 -1.26
CA ILE A 113 10.28 13.35 -0.48
C ILE A 113 10.29 14.87 -0.41
N TYR A 114 9.15 15.50 -0.72
CA TYR A 114 9.00 16.95 -0.82
C TYR A 114 7.98 17.49 0.15
N SER A 115 8.27 18.64 0.72
CA SER A 115 7.32 19.43 1.51
C SER A 115 6.14 19.89 0.63
N GLU A 116 4.93 19.71 1.12
CA GLU A 116 3.71 20.22 0.44
C GLU A 116 3.58 21.75 0.52
N VAL A 117 4.32 22.39 1.43
CA VAL A 117 4.18 23.84 1.69
C VAL A 117 5.05 24.65 0.72
N ASP A 118 6.30 24.28 0.56
CA ASP A 118 7.29 25.05 -0.19
C ASP A 118 8.02 24.26 -1.28
N GLY A 119 7.80 22.93 -1.35
CA GLY A 119 8.44 22.04 -2.30
C GLY A 119 9.92 21.77 -2.02
N ALA A 120 10.42 22.11 -0.83
CA ALA A 120 11.77 21.72 -0.43
C ALA A 120 11.86 20.20 -0.22
N GLU A 121 13.02 19.60 -0.53
CA GLU A 121 13.28 18.22 -0.13
C GLU A 121 13.35 18.15 1.39
N VAL A 122 12.60 17.20 2.00
CA VAL A 122 12.59 17.00 3.45
C VAL A 122 13.67 16.00 3.88
N GLY A 123 14.01 16.03 5.15
CA GLY A 123 14.97 15.11 5.76
C GLY A 123 14.45 13.66 5.89
N ASN A 124 15.34 12.79 6.37
CA ASN A 124 14.94 11.43 6.70
C ASN A 124 13.93 11.45 7.87
N ASN A 125 13.02 10.49 7.85
CA ASN A 125 11.94 10.34 8.84
C ASN A 125 10.92 11.51 8.87
N GLU A 126 10.96 12.39 7.86
CA GLU A 126 9.98 13.46 7.69
C GLU A 126 8.97 13.08 6.60
N LYS A 127 7.68 13.36 6.87
CA LYS A 127 6.57 13.12 5.93
C LYS A 127 6.56 14.19 4.85
N GLY A 128 6.37 13.77 3.60
CA GLY A 128 6.14 14.67 2.48
C GLY A 128 5.58 13.92 1.28
N VAL A 129 5.47 14.61 0.15
CA VAL A 129 5.00 14.04 -1.12
C VAL A 129 6.14 13.28 -1.78
N VAL A 130 5.85 12.05 -2.21
CA VAL A 130 6.80 11.26 -3.02
C VAL A 130 6.85 11.84 -4.41
N GLY A 131 8.01 12.33 -4.81
CA GLY A 131 8.29 12.86 -6.13
C GLY A 131 9.44 12.14 -6.81
N ILE A 132 9.46 12.21 -8.14
CA ILE A 132 10.52 11.61 -8.95
C ILE A 132 11.15 12.71 -9.80
N GLU A 133 12.46 12.94 -9.63
CA GLU A 133 13.20 13.87 -10.48
C GLU A 133 13.29 13.32 -11.91
N GLY A 134 13.15 14.21 -12.90
CA GLY A 134 13.30 13.83 -14.29
C GLY A 134 14.77 13.70 -14.74
N PRO A 135 15.03 13.00 -15.85
CA PRO A 135 14.06 12.35 -16.73
C PRO A 135 13.55 11.03 -16.19
N LEU A 136 12.26 10.74 -16.41
CA LEU A 136 11.70 9.43 -16.04
C LEU A 136 12.27 8.32 -16.92
N PRO A 137 12.37 7.06 -16.43
CA PRO A 137 12.75 5.91 -17.23
C PRO A 137 11.85 5.70 -18.45
N PRO A 138 12.39 5.14 -19.56
CA PRO A 138 11.60 4.74 -20.71
C PRO A 138 10.54 3.70 -20.31
N GLY A 139 9.33 3.86 -20.53
CA GLY A 139 8.22 2.98 -20.09
C GLY A 139 7.27 3.67 -19.14
N CYS A 140 7.67 4.80 -18.56
CA CYS A 140 6.75 5.70 -17.89
C CYS A 140 5.84 6.39 -18.93
N MET A 141 4.66 6.80 -18.46
CA MET A 141 3.71 7.57 -19.26
C MET A 141 4.39 8.84 -19.79
N SER A 142 4.36 9.03 -21.10
CA SER A 142 4.94 10.21 -21.75
C SER A 142 3.97 11.39 -21.84
N THR A 143 2.69 11.11 -21.87
CA THR A 143 1.62 12.12 -21.89
C THR A 143 0.24 11.49 -21.69
N VAL A 144 -0.79 12.32 -21.51
CA VAL A 144 -2.20 11.93 -21.60
C VAL A 144 -2.63 12.03 -23.07
N TRP A 145 -3.31 11.03 -23.59
CA TRP A 145 -3.75 11.00 -24.99
C TRP A 145 -4.58 12.25 -25.35
N GLY A 146 -4.06 13.02 -26.29
CA GLY A 146 -4.70 14.23 -26.79
C GLY A 146 -4.74 15.42 -25.82
N ASP A 147 -3.99 15.37 -24.69
CA ASP A 147 -4.01 16.42 -23.66
C ASP A 147 -2.66 16.53 -22.92
N ASP A 148 -1.66 17.04 -23.62
CA ASP A 148 -0.32 17.23 -23.05
C ASP A 148 -0.32 18.27 -21.91
N GLU A 149 -1.15 19.29 -21.99
CA GLU A 149 -1.26 20.34 -20.96
C GLU A 149 -1.75 19.73 -19.64
N ARG A 150 -2.73 18.83 -19.70
CA ARG A 150 -3.23 18.11 -18.54
C ARG A 150 -2.14 17.24 -17.91
N PHE A 151 -1.34 16.56 -18.72
CA PHE A 151 -0.21 15.76 -18.23
C PHE A 151 0.77 16.61 -17.42
N VAL A 152 1.24 17.72 -18.01
CA VAL A 152 2.16 18.63 -17.32
C VAL A 152 1.53 19.20 -16.05
N LYS A 153 0.33 19.75 -16.17
CA LYS A 153 -0.37 20.37 -15.05
C LYS A 153 -0.63 19.39 -13.90
N THR A 154 -1.00 18.15 -14.23
CA THR A 154 -1.34 17.16 -13.21
C THR A 154 -0.10 16.62 -12.52
N TYR A 155 0.90 16.20 -13.29
CA TYR A 155 1.97 15.39 -12.72
C TYR A 155 3.28 16.18 -12.43
N TRP A 156 3.49 17.35 -13.08
CA TRP A 156 4.77 18.02 -13.04
C TRP A 156 4.77 19.39 -12.34
N THR A 157 3.61 19.90 -11.96
CA THR A 157 3.48 21.20 -11.30
C THR A 157 2.80 21.13 -9.93
N THR A 158 2.56 19.93 -9.42
CA THR A 158 1.83 19.73 -8.15
C THR A 158 2.71 20.04 -6.93
N VAL A 159 4.01 19.75 -7.01
CA VAL A 159 4.95 20.10 -5.94
C VAL A 159 5.34 21.57 -6.08
N PRO A 160 5.15 22.42 -5.05
CA PRO A 160 5.43 23.85 -5.15
C PRO A 160 6.86 24.14 -5.59
N ASN A 161 7.02 25.08 -6.52
CA ASN A 161 8.34 25.56 -7.01
C ASN A 161 9.25 24.47 -7.60
N ARG A 162 8.71 23.30 -7.97
CA ARG A 162 9.46 22.18 -8.52
C ARG A 162 8.82 21.63 -9.79
N SER A 163 9.66 21.20 -10.72
CA SER A 163 9.25 20.40 -11.88
C SER A 163 9.70 18.96 -11.66
N VAL A 164 8.96 18.25 -10.81
CA VAL A 164 9.15 16.84 -10.50
C VAL A 164 7.87 16.08 -10.76
N TYR A 165 7.96 14.82 -11.16
CA TYR A 165 6.79 13.97 -11.27
C TYR A 165 6.23 13.67 -9.89
N SER A 166 4.99 14.08 -9.63
CA SER A 166 4.27 13.78 -8.39
C SER A 166 3.57 12.44 -8.49
N THR A 167 3.78 11.58 -7.52
CA THR A 167 3.06 10.31 -7.42
C THR A 167 1.68 10.45 -6.79
N PHE A 168 1.37 11.60 -6.19
CA PHE A 168 0.19 11.81 -5.34
C PHE A 168 0.15 10.90 -4.12
N ASP A 169 1.28 10.40 -3.68
CA ASP A 169 1.38 9.62 -2.45
C ASP A 169 2.24 10.34 -1.44
N TRP A 170 1.87 10.25 -0.16
CA TRP A 170 2.76 10.62 0.93
C TRP A 170 3.72 9.48 1.23
N GLY A 171 4.91 9.84 1.64
CA GLY A 171 5.91 8.90 2.10
C GLY A 171 6.88 9.52 3.10
N ILE A 172 7.66 8.64 3.67
CA ILE A 172 8.88 8.97 4.43
C ILE A 172 10.03 8.12 3.90
N ARG A 173 11.25 8.60 4.08
CA ARG A 173 12.48 7.84 3.85
C ARG A 173 13.19 7.70 5.18
N ASP A 174 13.54 6.48 5.59
CA ASP A 174 14.30 6.26 6.81
C ASP A 174 15.81 6.50 6.64
N ASP A 175 16.55 6.37 7.74
CA ASP A 175 17.99 6.63 7.75
C ASP A 175 18.81 5.60 6.96
N ASP A 176 18.24 4.42 6.67
CA ASP A 176 18.84 3.39 5.83
C ASP A 176 18.48 3.56 4.34
N GLY A 177 17.70 4.59 3.98
CA GLY A 177 17.27 4.90 2.63
C GLY A 177 16.04 4.12 2.14
N TYR A 178 15.32 3.43 3.02
CA TYR A 178 14.07 2.74 2.69
C TYR A 178 12.91 3.72 2.72
N PHE A 179 12.02 3.57 1.75
CA PHE A 179 10.81 4.36 1.65
C PHE A 179 9.63 3.63 2.27
N PHE A 180 8.70 4.39 2.85
CA PHE A 180 7.42 3.92 3.36
C PHE A 180 6.32 4.78 2.75
N ILE A 181 5.35 4.16 2.10
CA ILE A 181 4.22 4.85 1.48
C ILE A 181 3.09 4.93 2.49
N LEU A 182 2.67 6.15 2.80
CA LEU A 182 1.70 6.42 3.87
C LEU A 182 0.26 6.57 3.37
N GLY A 183 0.05 6.72 2.06
CA GLY A 183 -1.26 6.88 1.45
C GLY A 183 -1.30 8.01 0.44
N ARG A 184 -2.49 8.27 -0.13
CA ARG A 184 -2.71 9.26 -1.18
C ARG A 184 -2.78 10.68 -0.63
N THR A 185 -2.22 11.64 -1.36
CA THR A 185 -2.32 13.07 -1.02
C THR A 185 -3.70 13.66 -1.36
N ASP A 186 -4.42 13.02 -2.28
CA ASP A 186 -5.77 13.38 -2.71
C ASP A 186 -6.87 12.64 -1.93
N ASP A 187 -6.51 11.64 -1.12
CA ASP A 187 -7.44 10.88 -0.26
C ASP A 187 -7.39 11.40 1.18
N VAL A 188 -7.78 12.67 1.33
CA VAL A 188 -7.78 13.37 2.61
C VAL A 188 -9.15 13.89 2.97
N ILE A 189 -9.45 13.85 4.26
CA ILE A 189 -10.65 14.43 4.86
C ILE A 189 -10.28 15.76 5.50
N ASN A 190 -10.95 16.83 5.10
CA ASN A 190 -10.72 18.17 5.67
C ASN A 190 -11.67 18.42 6.83
N VAL A 191 -11.22 18.19 8.06
CA VAL A 191 -12.00 18.39 9.28
C VAL A 191 -11.61 19.71 9.94
N ALA A 192 -12.45 20.70 9.88
CA ALA A 192 -12.21 22.02 10.52
C ALA A 192 -10.82 22.62 10.17
N GLY A 193 -10.36 22.45 8.93
CA GLY A 193 -9.06 22.94 8.46
C GLY A 193 -7.88 21.96 8.67
N HIS A 194 -8.10 20.84 9.33
CA HIS A 194 -7.09 19.78 9.46
C HIS A 194 -7.25 18.75 8.34
N ARG A 195 -6.12 18.38 7.71
CA ARG A 195 -6.07 17.34 6.68
C ARG A 195 -5.75 16.01 7.34
N LEU A 196 -6.71 15.09 7.34
CA LEU A 196 -6.59 13.76 7.89
C LEU A 196 -6.51 12.75 6.75
N GLY A 197 -5.47 11.92 6.75
CA GLY A 197 -5.37 10.80 5.81
C GLY A 197 -6.36 9.70 6.20
N THR A 198 -7.14 9.21 5.24
CA THR A 198 -8.09 8.11 5.49
C THR A 198 -7.36 6.88 6.00
N ARG A 199 -6.21 6.59 5.41
CA ARG A 199 -5.38 5.43 5.75
C ARG A 199 -4.88 5.45 7.20
N GLU A 200 -4.45 6.60 7.71
CA GLU A 200 -3.98 6.72 9.10
C GLU A 200 -5.09 6.32 10.09
N ILE A 201 -6.33 6.72 9.80
CA ILE A 201 -7.51 6.35 10.58
C ILE A 201 -7.84 4.87 10.40
N GLU A 202 -7.77 4.36 9.17
CA GLU A 202 -8.01 2.96 8.84
C GLU A 202 -7.03 2.03 9.57
N GLU A 203 -5.74 2.35 9.56
CA GLU A 203 -4.70 1.57 10.24
C GLU A 203 -4.90 1.58 11.76
N SER A 204 -5.28 2.73 12.34
CA SER A 204 -5.63 2.82 13.76
C SER A 204 -6.79 1.88 14.10
N ILE A 205 -7.92 1.99 13.40
CA ILE A 205 -9.10 1.16 13.61
C ILE A 205 -8.79 -0.33 13.35
N GLN A 206 -8.00 -0.62 12.30
CA GLN A 206 -7.60 -1.99 11.94
C GLN A 206 -6.76 -2.67 13.02
N SER A 207 -6.06 -1.90 13.88
CA SER A 207 -5.28 -2.44 14.99
C SER A 207 -6.15 -3.07 16.08
N HIS A 208 -7.45 -2.75 16.12
CA HIS A 208 -8.39 -3.32 17.08
C HIS A 208 -8.59 -4.83 16.82
N PRO A 209 -8.50 -5.69 17.86
CA PRO A 209 -8.46 -7.16 17.69
C PRO A 209 -9.66 -7.76 16.94
N ASN A 210 -10.87 -7.15 17.10
CA ASN A 210 -12.11 -7.65 16.51
C ASN A 210 -12.44 -7.03 15.14
N ILE A 211 -11.64 -6.12 14.60
CA ILE A 211 -11.87 -5.54 13.27
C ILE A 211 -11.20 -6.42 12.20
N ALA A 212 -12.00 -6.84 11.23
CA ALA A 212 -11.54 -7.63 10.08
C ALA A 212 -11.15 -6.74 8.89
N GLU A 213 -11.96 -5.72 8.61
CA GLU A 213 -11.79 -4.79 7.50
C GLU A 213 -12.34 -3.42 7.91
N VAL A 214 -11.77 -2.34 7.39
CA VAL A 214 -12.24 -0.98 7.61
C VAL A 214 -12.05 -0.15 6.35
N ALA A 215 -12.95 0.78 6.11
CA ALA A 215 -12.83 1.82 5.11
C ALA A 215 -13.28 3.16 5.73
N VAL A 216 -12.55 4.23 5.47
CA VAL A 216 -12.84 5.56 5.98
C VAL A 216 -13.12 6.52 4.82
N VAL A 217 -14.17 7.29 4.93
CA VAL A 217 -14.56 8.29 3.93
C VAL A 217 -14.86 9.64 4.59
N GLY A 218 -14.65 10.72 3.84
CA GLY A 218 -15.08 12.04 4.25
C GLY A 218 -16.57 12.23 3.96
N VAL A 219 -17.34 12.63 4.97
CA VAL A 219 -18.75 12.98 4.84
C VAL A 219 -18.91 14.47 5.09
N ALA A 220 -19.72 15.15 4.25
CA ALA A 220 -19.98 16.56 4.40
C ALA A 220 -20.61 16.89 5.77
N ASP A 221 -20.06 17.89 6.46
CA ASP A 221 -20.55 18.41 7.72
C ASP A 221 -20.71 19.92 7.64
N PRO A 222 -21.88 20.48 8.01
CA PRO A 222 -22.16 21.91 7.88
C PRO A 222 -21.25 22.83 8.71
N LEU A 223 -20.68 22.32 9.81
CA LEU A 223 -19.85 23.11 10.72
C LEU A 223 -18.35 22.90 10.46
N LYS A 224 -17.94 21.66 10.19
CA LYS A 224 -16.53 21.27 10.08
C LYS A 224 -16.05 21.11 8.64
N GLY A 225 -16.93 21.30 7.64
CA GLY A 225 -16.68 21.03 6.23
C GLY A 225 -16.82 19.55 5.92
N GLN A 226 -16.00 18.70 6.56
CA GLN A 226 -16.12 17.25 6.51
C GLN A 226 -15.89 16.65 7.90
N VAL A 227 -16.37 15.42 8.07
CA VAL A 227 -16.04 14.53 9.20
C VAL A 227 -15.67 13.15 8.66
N ALA A 228 -14.78 12.46 9.36
CA ALA A 228 -14.44 11.09 9.04
C ALA A 228 -15.59 10.14 9.44
N MET A 229 -15.96 9.26 8.51
CA MET A 229 -16.90 8.17 8.76
C MET A 229 -16.21 6.86 8.44
N ALA A 230 -16.12 5.97 9.44
CA ALA A 230 -15.53 4.65 9.28
C ALA A 230 -16.61 3.60 9.12
N PHE A 231 -16.41 2.72 8.16
CA PHE A 231 -17.18 1.48 7.96
C PHE A 231 -16.29 0.31 8.34
N ALA A 232 -16.64 -0.38 9.41
CA ALA A 232 -15.83 -1.48 9.94
C ALA A 232 -16.59 -2.80 9.89
N VAL A 233 -15.90 -3.86 9.48
CA VAL A 233 -16.38 -5.23 9.50
C VAL A 233 -15.76 -5.93 10.69
N VAL A 234 -16.61 -6.46 11.58
CA VAL A 234 -16.15 -7.21 12.76
C VAL A 234 -15.82 -8.66 12.41
N LYS A 235 -14.82 -9.22 13.11
CA LYS A 235 -14.48 -10.66 13.01
C LYS A 235 -15.52 -11.55 13.66
N ASP A 236 -16.07 -11.10 14.80
CA ASP A 236 -17.08 -11.83 15.58
C ASP A 236 -18.40 -11.03 15.60
N PRO A 237 -19.40 -11.41 14.77
CA PRO A 237 -20.70 -10.75 14.74
C PRO A 237 -21.48 -10.81 16.06
N ALA A 238 -21.17 -11.74 16.96
CA ALA A 238 -21.83 -11.82 18.26
C ALA A 238 -21.58 -10.58 19.12
N GLN A 239 -20.44 -9.91 18.93
CA GLN A 239 -20.09 -8.69 19.66
C GLN A 239 -20.88 -7.45 19.24
N ILE A 240 -21.65 -7.52 18.18
CA ILE A 240 -22.52 -6.44 17.69
C ILE A 240 -23.96 -6.92 17.50
N ALA A 241 -24.34 -8.07 18.10
CA ALA A 241 -25.64 -8.70 17.87
C ALA A 241 -26.84 -7.91 18.44
N THR A 242 -26.62 -7.03 19.41
CA THR A 242 -27.64 -6.10 19.92
C THR A 242 -27.21 -4.65 19.80
N PRO A 243 -28.14 -3.68 19.80
CA PRO A 243 -27.79 -2.26 19.73
C PRO A 243 -26.87 -1.81 20.86
N GLU A 244 -26.99 -2.39 22.05
CA GLU A 244 -26.17 -2.08 23.23
C GLU A 244 -24.72 -2.58 23.02
N LEU A 245 -24.57 -3.84 22.57
CA LEU A 245 -23.28 -4.43 22.26
C LEU A 245 -22.60 -3.67 21.12
N LYS A 246 -23.35 -3.29 20.08
CA LYS A 246 -22.83 -2.50 18.98
C LYS A 246 -22.27 -1.16 19.45
N ARG A 247 -23.02 -0.40 20.27
CA ARG A 247 -22.55 0.89 20.82
C ARG A 247 -21.32 0.73 21.71
N ALA A 248 -21.30 -0.30 22.55
CA ALA A 248 -20.14 -0.59 23.39
C ALA A 248 -18.90 -0.89 22.55
N HIS A 249 -19.05 -1.68 21.50
CA HIS A 249 -17.97 -2.02 20.59
C HIS A 249 -17.49 -0.81 19.77
N GLU A 250 -18.42 0.02 19.27
CA GLU A 250 -18.07 1.29 18.61
C GLU A 250 -17.26 2.21 19.54
N GLY A 251 -17.68 2.32 20.82
CA GLY A 251 -16.98 3.12 21.83
C GLY A 251 -15.61 2.55 22.20
N ASP A 252 -15.37 1.27 22.06
CA ASP A 252 -14.08 0.63 22.27
C ASP A 252 -13.12 0.88 21.09
N VAL A 253 -13.60 0.68 19.87
CA VAL A 253 -12.88 0.99 18.63
C VAL A 253 -12.45 2.46 18.56
N MET A 254 -13.29 3.40 19.04
CA MET A 254 -12.96 4.82 19.04
C MET A 254 -11.86 5.21 20.03
N LYS A 255 -11.38 4.32 20.88
CA LYS A 255 -10.26 4.55 21.82
C LYS A 255 -8.92 4.03 21.29
N THR A 256 -8.96 3.29 20.16
CA THR A 256 -7.79 2.77 19.47
C THR A 256 -7.07 3.87 18.72
#